data_4b2fa12ea6953c98b74b654b6a01664f
#
_entry.id   4b2fa12ea6953c98b74b654b6a01664f
#
_cell.length_a   1.000
_cell.length_b   1.000
_cell.length_c   1.000
_cell.angle_alpha   90.00
_cell.angle_beta   90.00
_cell.angle_gamma   90.00
#
_symmetry.space_group_name_H-M   'P 1'
#
loop_
_entity.id
_entity.type
_entity.pdbx_description
1 polymer ?
#
loop_
_entity_poly.entity_id
_entity_poly.type
_entity_poly.pdbx_seq_one_letter_code
_entity_poly.pdbx_strand_id
1 'polypeptide(L)'
;MTESLLSTTNISLVYDDGARVTHALRDVTIEIPNKRFVGIMGPSGSGKSSLLYILSGLKRPTGGDVRLGDYGYKAHSDLDLIDLRRQRFGFVFQQPYLLVWQTAMENVLMGAPILDAAARKKAVGYFEQLGIGAMAEKLPSQLSGGEKQRVCVARAMMNDPDIIFADEPTASLDHANGHLVVDLLSAYRKHGTVVVVTHDPEMLQGADSVLLMRDGQSLGWRDPVDVLGAAGPSKTVAL
;
A
#
# COMPACT_ATOMS: atom_id res chain seq x y z
N MET A 1 9.59 9.02 -22.15
CA MET A 1 10.10 8.76 -20.77
C MET A 1 8.91 8.99 -19.85
N THR A 2 8.44 7.98 -19.15
CA THR A 2 7.35 8.12 -18.16
C THR A 2 7.88 8.95 -17.00
N GLU A 3 7.19 10.04 -16.69
CA GLU A 3 7.56 10.97 -15.62
C GLU A 3 7.52 10.21 -14.27
N SER A 4 8.62 10.29 -13.51
CA SER A 4 8.71 9.66 -12.18
C SER A 4 7.80 10.43 -11.22
N LEU A 5 6.82 9.73 -10.60
CA LEU A 5 5.91 10.35 -9.63
C LEU A 5 6.56 10.43 -8.25
N LEU A 6 7.20 9.35 -7.83
CA LEU A 6 7.83 9.23 -6.51
C LEU A 6 9.23 8.65 -6.67
N SER A 7 10.22 9.27 -6.05
CA SER A 7 11.61 8.83 -6.13
C SER A 7 12.31 8.89 -4.79
N THR A 8 13.34 8.07 -4.64
CA THR A 8 14.24 8.09 -3.49
C THR A 8 15.68 8.21 -3.93
N THR A 9 16.51 8.86 -3.12
CA THR A 9 17.94 8.97 -3.33
C THR A 9 18.67 8.53 -2.08
N ASN A 10 19.36 7.39 -2.15
CA ASN A 10 20.22 6.81 -1.09
C ASN A 10 19.53 6.78 0.28
N ILE A 11 18.22 6.41 0.32
CA ILE A 11 17.51 6.37 1.60
C ILE A 11 18.02 5.22 2.45
N SER A 12 18.28 5.55 3.71
CA SER A 12 18.66 4.59 4.74
C SER A 12 17.75 4.76 5.96
N LEU A 13 17.48 3.65 6.65
CA LEU A 13 16.72 3.66 7.90
C LEU A 13 17.39 2.77 8.92
N VAL A 14 17.75 3.39 10.03
CA VAL A 14 18.36 2.71 11.18
C VAL A 14 17.43 2.85 12.38
N TYR A 15 17.13 1.74 13.01
CA TYR A 15 16.51 1.70 14.33
C TYR A 15 17.59 1.46 15.37
N ASP A 16 17.65 2.32 16.37
CA ASP A 16 18.56 2.19 17.51
C ASP A 16 17.70 2.24 18.78
N ASP A 17 17.65 1.14 19.53
CA ASP A 17 16.96 1.04 20.82
C ASP A 17 17.93 1.09 22.00
N GLY A 18 19.18 1.46 21.75
CA GLY A 18 20.26 1.54 22.73
C GLY A 18 20.91 0.18 23.06
N ALA A 19 20.23 -0.94 22.82
CA ALA A 19 20.76 -2.29 22.99
C ALA A 19 21.16 -2.93 21.65
N ARG A 20 20.46 -2.57 20.57
CA ARG A 20 20.65 -3.12 19.22
C ARG A 20 20.45 -2.06 18.15
N VAL A 21 21.37 -2.02 17.20
CA VAL A 21 21.25 -1.23 15.97
C VAL A 21 20.77 -2.13 14.84
N THR A 22 19.65 -1.79 14.23
CA THR A 22 19.07 -2.52 13.10
C THR A 22 18.98 -1.63 11.87
N HIS A 23 19.70 -1.99 10.83
CA HIS A 23 19.65 -1.32 9.53
C HIS A 23 18.47 -1.90 8.71
N ALA A 24 17.32 -1.24 8.76
CA ALA A 24 16.13 -1.68 8.05
C ALA A 24 16.18 -1.36 6.56
N LEU A 25 16.86 -0.25 6.18
CA LEU A 25 17.13 0.11 4.78
C LEU A 25 18.58 0.61 4.65
N ARG A 26 19.19 0.33 3.49
CA ARG A 26 20.60 0.64 3.16
C ARG A 26 20.67 1.20 1.75
N ASP A 27 20.85 2.51 1.64
CA ASP A 27 21.13 3.26 0.39
C ASP A 27 20.19 2.90 -0.77
N VAL A 28 18.88 2.82 -0.48
CA VAL A 28 17.88 2.47 -1.49
C VAL A 28 17.58 3.68 -2.38
N THR A 29 17.84 3.54 -3.68
CA THR A 29 17.52 4.52 -4.72
C THR A 29 16.59 3.86 -5.72
N ILE A 30 15.36 4.37 -5.84
CA ILE A 30 14.32 3.85 -6.74
C ILE A 30 13.48 4.98 -7.31
N GLU A 31 12.82 4.69 -8.42
CA GLU A 31 11.82 5.54 -9.04
C GLU A 31 10.53 4.76 -9.26
N ILE A 32 9.41 5.37 -8.88
CA ILE A 32 8.07 4.82 -9.08
C ILE A 32 7.35 5.72 -10.11
N PRO A 33 7.01 5.18 -11.28
CA PRO A 33 6.34 5.95 -12.33
C PRO A 33 4.89 6.30 -11.96
N ASN A 34 4.35 7.34 -12.61
CA ASN A 34 2.96 7.72 -12.46
C ASN A 34 2.02 6.69 -13.13
N LYS A 35 0.83 6.51 -12.55
CA LYS A 35 -0.24 5.64 -13.07
C LYS A 35 0.25 4.22 -13.37
N ARG A 36 0.92 3.63 -12.37
CA ARG A 36 1.40 2.24 -12.40
C ARG A 36 0.90 1.47 -11.19
N PHE A 37 0.75 0.18 -11.39
CA PHE A 37 0.62 -0.78 -10.31
C PHE A 37 1.97 -1.45 -10.11
N VAL A 38 2.64 -1.15 -9.00
CA VAL A 38 3.97 -1.71 -8.69
C VAL A 38 3.93 -2.54 -7.42
N GLY A 39 4.62 -3.67 -7.45
CA GLY A 39 4.84 -4.52 -6.29
C GLY A 39 6.19 -4.26 -5.63
N ILE A 40 6.26 -4.44 -4.32
CA ILE A 40 7.51 -4.54 -3.55
C ILE A 40 7.52 -5.89 -2.88
N MET A 41 8.46 -6.75 -3.24
CA MET A 41 8.51 -8.14 -2.80
C MET A 41 9.86 -8.50 -2.18
N GLY A 42 9.85 -9.49 -1.31
CA GLY A 42 11.06 -10.02 -0.65
C GLY A 42 10.72 -10.79 0.62
N PRO A 43 11.68 -11.51 1.22
CA PRO A 43 11.47 -12.27 2.44
C PRO A 43 11.04 -11.40 3.63
N SER A 44 10.51 -12.03 4.68
CA SER A 44 10.22 -11.32 5.93
C SER A 44 11.49 -10.65 6.47
N GLY A 45 11.36 -9.43 6.99
CA GLY A 45 12.51 -8.66 7.48
C GLY A 45 13.36 -7.99 6.41
N SER A 46 13.04 -8.11 5.11
CA SER A 46 13.84 -7.47 4.04
C SER A 46 13.69 -5.95 3.93
N GLY A 47 12.85 -5.30 4.76
CA GLY A 47 12.67 -3.85 4.79
C GLY A 47 11.49 -3.31 3.97
N LYS A 48 10.62 -4.14 3.40
CA LYS A 48 9.50 -3.74 2.52
C LYS A 48 8.55 -2.72 3.17
N SER A 49 8.00 -3.05 4.34
CA SER A 49 7.09 -2.14 5.06
C SER A 49 7.83 -0.87 5.50
N SER A 50 9.11 -0.97 5.87
CA SER A 50 9.94 0.20 6.18
C SER A 50 10.12 1.11 4.98
N LEU A 51 10.33 0.53 3.79
CA LEU A 51 10.37 1.30 2.54
C LEU A 51 9.03 1.97 2.26
N LEU A 52 7.92 1.23 2.35
CA LEU A 52 6.59 1.77 2.15
C LEU A 52 6.30 2.94 3.11
N TYR A 53 6.67 2.83 4.39
CA TYR A 53 6.45 3.90 5.37
C TYR A 53 7.29 5.15 5.09
N ILE A 54 8.49 5.00 4.54
CA ILE A 54 9.31 6.13 4.10
C ILE A 54 8.72 6.76 2.84
N LEU A 55 8.38 5.97 1.83
CA LEU A 55 7.76 6.44 0.58
C LEU A 55 6.48 7.21 0.83
N SER A 56 5.68 6.75 1.78
CA SER A 56 4.41 7.39 2.17
C SER A 56 4.56 8.54 3.17
N GLY A 57 5.78 8.87 3.59
CA GLY A 57 6.03 9.93 4.57
C GLY A 57 5.50 9.62 5.98
N LEU A 58 5.13 8.37 6.27
CA LEU A 58 4.77 7.92 7.63
C LEU A 58 6.00 7.85 8.53
N LYS A 59 7.17 7.65 7.94
CA LYS A 59 8.45 7.64 8.65
C LYS A 59 9.50 8.42 7.85
N ARG A 60 10.32 9.18 8.56
CA ARG A 60 11.48 9.84 7.94
C ARG A 60 12.64 8.87 7.81
N PRO A 61 13.38 8.90 6.71
CA PRO A 61 14.63 8.15 6.60
C PRO A 61 15.69 8.76 7.56
N THR A 62 16.64 7.96 7.99
CA THR A 62 17.81 8.42 8.75
C THR A 62 18.88 9.02 7.83
N GLY A 63 18.85 8.72 6.55
CA GLY A 63 19.70 9.28 5.50
C GLY A 63 19.00 9.29 4.15
N GLY A 64 19.49 10.12 3.23
CA GLY A 64 18.91 10.28 1.90
C GLY A 64 17.70 11.21 1.86
N ASP A 65 16.95 11.17 0.76
CA ASP A 65 15.74 11.98 0.55
C ASP A 65 14.68 11.24 -0.28
N VAL A 66 13.42 11.66 -0.10
CA VAL A 66 12.25 11.20 -0.87
C VAL A 66 11.63 12.40 -1.57
N ARG A 67 11.24 12.24 -2.81
CA ARG A 67 10.60 13.28 -3.60
C ARG A 67 9.32 12.77 -4.26
N LEU A 68 8.25 13.56 -4.14
CA LEU A 68 7.01 13.39 -4.88
C LEU A 68 6.96 14.49 -5.97
N GLY A 69 7.38 14.19 -7.18
CA GLY A 69 7.66 15.19 -8.20
C GLY A 69 8.70 16.19 -7.67
N ASP A 70 8.33 17.49 -7.64
CA ASP A 70 9.21 18.55 -7.12
C ASP A 70 9.17 18.70 -5.59
N TYR A 71 8.25 17.99 -4.91
CA TYR A 71 8.09 18.07 -3.46
C TYR A 71 9.07 17.14 -2.73
N GLY A 72 10.18 17.67 -2.20
CA GLY A 72 11.17 16.93 -1.40
C GLY A 72 10.78 16.87 0.07
N TYR A 73 10.67 15.66 0.65
CA TYR A 73 10.21 15.47 2.04
C TYR A 73 11.15 16.10 3.08
N LYS A 74 12.45 16.12 2.80
CA LYS A 74 13.46 16.67 3.72
C LYS A 74 13.30 18.17 3.96
N ALA A 75 12.77 18.90 2.98
CA ALA A 75 12.59 20.35 3.04
C ALA A 75 11.33 20.77 3.82
N HIS A 76 10.47 19.82 4.22
CA HIS A 76 9.15 20.06 4.77
C HIS A 76 9.01 19.53 6.21
N SER A 77 8.15 20.15 7.00
CA SER A 77 7.86 19.74 8.38
C SER A 77 7.01 18.46 8.42
N ASP A 78 6.86 17.87 9.60
CA ASP A 78 5.96 16.73 9.79
C ASP A 78 4.48 17.10 9.56
N LEU A 79 4.10 18.36 9.86
CA LEU A 79 2.75 18.87 9.58
C LEU A 79 2.48 18.94 8.08
N ASP A 80 3.44 19.42 7.29
CA ASP A 80 3.32 19.45 5.82
C ASP A 80 3.17 18.03 5.25
N LEU A 81 3.90 17.05 5.81
CA LEU A 81 3.78 15.65 5.42
C LEU A 81 2.44 15.02 5.85
N ILE A 82 1.84 15.47 6.96
CA ILE A 82 0.48 15.07 7.35
C ILE A 82 -0.53 15.56 6.32
N ASP A 83 -0.45 16.83 5.91
CA ASP A 83 -1.33 17.41 4.91
C ASP A 83 -1.15 16.76 3.54
N LEU A 84 0.10 16.48 3.13
CA LEU A 84 0.40 15.73 1.92
C LEU A 84 -0.29 14.37 1.91
N ARG A 85 -0.13 13.59 2.99
CA ARG A 85 -0.76 12.27 3.12
C ARG A 85 -2.28 12.35 3.04
N ARG A 86 -2.87 13.31 3.76
CA ARG A 86 -4.31 13.52 3.78
C ARG A 86 -4.89 13.85 2.41
N GLN A 87 -4.16 14.62 1.61
CA GLN A 87 -4.65 15.11 0.31
C GLN A 87 -4.35 14.17 -0.84
N ARG A 88 -3.21 13.47 -0.80
CA ARG A 88 -2.67 12.79 -2.00
C ARG A 88 -2.47 11.28 -1.84
N PHE A 89 -2.61 10.72 -0.62
CA PHE A 89 -2.32 9.31 -0.39
C PHE A 89 -3.51 8.55 0.18
N GLY A 90 -3.69 7.32 -0.29
CA GLY A 90 -4.56 6.31 0.30
C GLY A 90 -3.73 5.23 1.00
N PHE A 91 -4.25 4.68 2.11
CA PHE A 91 -3.54 3.67 2.89
C PHE A 91 -4.39 2.44 3.13
N VAL A 92 -3.81 1.27 2.83
CA VAL A 92 -4.33 -0.04 3.22
C VAL A 92 -3.25 -0.74 4.02
N PHE A 93 -3.49 -0.93 5.31
CA PHE A 93 -2.55 -1.61 6.20
C PHE A 93 -2.90 -3.09 6.36
N GLN A 94 -1.93 -3.92 6.73
CA GLN A 94 -2.14 -5.33 7.04
C GLN A 94 -3.20 -5.54 8.12
N GLN A 95 -3.17 -4.70 9.18
CA GLN A 95 -4.24 -4.66 10.15
C GLN A 95 -5.29 -3.62 9.74
N PRO A 96 -6.58 -3.99 9.70
CA PRO A 96 -7.65 -3.05 9.38
C PRO A 96 -7.89 -2.09 10.55
N TYR A 97 -7.31 -0.89 10.46
CA TYR A 97 -7.55 0.18 11.44
C TYR A 97 -8.89 0.86 11.15
N LEU A 98 -9.97 0.30 11.70
CA LEU A 98 -11.31 0.87 11.65
C LEU A 98 -11.68 1.50 13.00
N LEU A 99 -12.44 2.58 12.97
CA LEU A 99 -13.04 3.18 14.17
C LEU A 99 -14.17 2.27 14.64
N VAL A 100 -13.99 1.67 15.82
CA VAL A 100 -14.85 0.59 16.32
C VAL A 100 -16.29 1.02 16.65
N TRP A 101 -16.50 2.32 16.84
CA TRP A 101 -17.80 2.94 17.14
C TRP A 101 -18.52 3.51 15.90
N GLN A 102 -17.92 3.41 14.74
CA GLN A 102 -18.50 3.82 13.47
C GLN A 102 -18.86 2.59 12.62
N THR A 103 -19.96 2.72 11.85
CA THR A 103 -20.33 1.71 10.87
C THR A 103 -19.28 1.55 9.77
N ALA A 104 -19.38 0.50 8.97
CA ALA A 104 -18.52 0.32 7.80
C ALA A 104 -18.63 1.50 6.82
N MET A 105 -19.85 1.98 6.57
CA MET A 105 -20.10 3.14 5.71
C MET A 105 -19.44 4.40 6.25
N GLU A 106 -19.61 4.69 7.53
CA GLU A 106 -18.99 5.85 8.17
C GLU A 106 -17.46 5.78 8.14
N ASN A 107 -16.89 4.59 8.38
CA ASN A 107 -15.45 4.37 8.25
C ASN A 107 -14.95 4.66 6.82
N VAL A 108 -15.69 4.27 5.79
CA VAL A 108 -15.32 4.57 4.39
C VAL A 108 -15.44 6.06 4.12
N LEU A 109 -16.52 6.69 4.55
CA LEU A 109 -16.76 8.13 4.34
C LEU A 109 -15.71 9.02 4.99
N MET A 110 -15.01 8.57 6.05
CA MET A 110 -13.89 9.30 6.62
C MET A 110 -12.72 9.53 5.64
N GLY A 111 -12.62 8.72 4.59
CA GLY A 111 -11.64 8.93 3.53
C GLY A 111 -12.05 10.02 2.53
N ALA A 112 -13.28 10.51 2.59
CA ALA A 112 -13.74 11.55 1.66
C ALA A 112 -13.29 12.95 2.11
N PRO A 113 -12.92 13.83 1.18
CA PRO A 113 -12.54 15.20 1.50
C PRO A 113 -13.74 16.04 1.96
N ILE A 114 -14.92 15.74 1.45
CA ILE A 114 -16.20 16.38 1.77
C ILE A 114 -17.25 15.30 1.97
N LEU A 115 -18.03 15.42 3.05
CA LEU A 115 -19.13 14.50 3.35
C LEU A 115 -20.43 15.03 2.74
N ASP A 116 -20.71 14.59 1.50
CA ASP A 116 -21.90 14.96 0.77
C ASP A 116 -22.57 13.73 0.12
N ALA A 117 -23.66 13.98 -0.64
CA ALA A 117 -24.37 12.93 -1.36
C ALA A 117 -23.51 12.24 -2.44
N ALA A 118 -22.56 12.95 -3.04
CA ALA A 118 -21.66 12.38 -4.04
C ALA A 118 -20.66 11.44 -3.39
N ALA A 119 -20.08 11.80 -2.23
CA ALA A 119 -19.22 10.92 -1.44
C ALA A 119 -19.97 9.64 -1.01
N ARG A 120 -21.22 9.77 -0.54
CA ARG A 120 -22.02 8.59 -0.18
C ARG A 120 -22.30 7.69 -1.39
N LYS A 121 -22.64 8.26 -2.54
CA LYS A 121 -22.84 7.50 -3.79
C LYS A 121 -21.57 6.76 -4.21
N LYS A 122 -20.42 7.42 -4.12
CA LYS A 122 -19.08 6.84 -4.42
C LYS A 122 -18.79 5.68 -3.47
N ALA A 123 -19.03 5.86 -2.16
CA ALA A 123 -18.84 4.81 -1.17
C ALA A 123 -19.71 3.58 -1.47
N VAL A 124 -21.00 3.77 -1.79
CA VAL A 124 -21.90 2.68 -2.19
C VAL A 124 -21.32 1.91 -3.39
N GLY A 125 -20.83 2.61 -4.41
CA GLY A 125 -20.20 1.96 -5.56
C GLY A 125 -18.99 1.08 -5.17
N TYR A 126 -18.14 1.53 -4.23
CA TYR A 126 -17.05 0.70 -3.72
C TYR A 126 -17.54 -0.50 -2.89
N PHE A 127 -18.60 -0.33 -2.10
CA PHE A 127 -19.20 -1.42 -1.36
C PHE A 127 -19.73 -2.52 -2.30
N GLU A 128 -20.34 -2.15 -3.42
CA GLU A 128 -20.82 -3.08 -4.44
C GLU A 128 -19.65 -3.80 -5.13
N GLN A 129 -18.64 -3.06 -5.59
CA GLN A 129 -17.46 -3.63 -6.26
C GLN A 129 -16.68 -4.60 -5.37
N LEU A 130 -16.66 -4.35 -4.06
CA LEU A 130 -15.96 -5.20 -3.09
C LEU A 130 -16.84 -6.30 -2.49
N GLY A 131 -18.11 -6.42 -2.92
CA GLY A 131 -19.03 -7.45 -2.43
C GLY A 131 -19.38 -7.31 -0.95
N ILE A 132 -19.37 -6.09 -0.41
CA ILE A 132 -19.67 -5.79 1.01
C ILE A 132 -20.89 -4.87 1.18
N GLY A 133 -21.77 -4.78 0.18
CA GLY A 133 -22.96 -3.91 0.22
C GLY A 133 -23.85 -4.13 1.47
N ALA A 134 -24.07 -5.39 1.85
CA ALA A 134 -24.86 -5.75 3.04
C ALA A 134 -24.16 -5.39 4.37
N MET A 135 -22.90 -4.94 4.35
CA MET A 135 -22.09 -4.62 5.54
C MET A 135 -22.14 -3.14 5.91
N ALA A 136 -22.71 -2.29 5.06
CA ALA A 136 -22.64 -0.84 5.18
C ALA A 136 -22.99 -0.29 6.58
N GLU A 137 -24.05 -0.81 7.18
CA GLU A 137 -24.57 -0.36 8.48
C GLU A 137 -24.01 -1.18 9.67
N LYS A 138 -23.12 -2.14 9.43
CA LYS A 138 -22.52 -2.95 10.49
C LYS A 138 -21.34 -2.22 11.17
N LEU A 139 -21.19 -2.45 12.47
CA LEU A 139 -20.01 -2.05 13.22
C LEU A 139 -18.83 -3.01 12.94
N PRO A 140 -17.58 -2.57 13.10
CA PRO A 140 -16.41 -3.42 12.90
C PRO A 140 -16.42 -4.72 13.73
N SER A 141 -17.03 -4.73 14.90
CA SER A 141 -17.19 -5.94 15.72
C SER A 141 -18.05 -7.03 15.07
N GLN A 142 -18.89 -6.66 14.10
CA GLN A 142 -19.82 -7.53 13.38
C GLN A 142 -19.26 -8.00 12.03
N LEU A 143 -18.06 -7.55 11.67
CA LEU A 143 -17.40 -7.85 10.42
C LEU A 143 -16.31 -8.91 10.60
N SER A 144 -16.21 -9.82 9.65
CA SER A 144 -15.04 -10.71 9.52
C SER A 144 -13.75 -9.92 9.23
N GLY A 145 -12.60 -10.55 9.39
CA GLY A 145 -11.30 -9.92 9.06
C GLY A 145 -11.24 -9.45 7.60
N GLY A 146 -11.73 -10.29 6.68
CA GLY A 146 -11.77 -9.96 5.26
C GLY A 146 -12.73 -8.82 4.90
N GLU A 147 -13.92 -8.76 5.53
CA GLU A 147 -14.84 -7.64 5.34
C GLU A 147 -14.24 -6.33 5.85
N LYS A 148 -13.59 -6.34 7.02
CA LYS A 148 -12.84 -5.17 7.54
C LYS A 148 -11.78 -4.69 6.57
N GLN A 149 -11.03 -5.61 5.98
CA GLN A 149 -9.97 -5.27 5.03
C GLN A 149 -10.55 -4.61 3.77
N ARG A 150 -11.65 -5.14 3.23
CA ARG A 150 -12.33 -4.53 2.07
C ARG A 150 -12.90 -3.14 2.40
N VAL A 151 -13.39 -2.91 3.61
CA VAL A 151 -13.78 -1.56 4.09
C VAL A 151 -12.57 -0.61 4.09
N CYS A 152 -11.39 -1.08 4.53
CA CYS A 152 -10.16 -0.26 4.48
C CYS A 152 -9.73 0.07 3.04
N VAL A 153 -9.88 -0.85 2.10
CA VAL A 153 -9.61 -0.61 0.68
C VAL A 153 -10.56 0.45 0.13
N ALA A 154 -11.87 0.32 0.38
CA ALA A 154 -12.86 1.34 -0.01
C ALA A 154 -12.49 2.72 0.55
N ARG A 155 -12.17 2.80 1.84
CA ARG A 155 -11.77 4.05 2.49
C ARG A 155 -10.54 4.69 1.84
N ALA A 156 -9.53 3.91 1.50
CA ALA A 156 -8.30 4.39 0.90
C ALA A 156 -8.52 5.06 -0.47
N MET A 157 -9.58 4.69 -1.18
CA MET A 157 -9.90 5.19 -2.52
C MET A 157 -10.83 6.42 -2.52
N MET A 158 -11.37 6.82 -1.37
CA MET A 158 -12.42 7.85 -1.28
C MET A 158 -11.96 9.24 -1.72
N ASN A 159 -10.70 9.60 -1.48
CA ASN A 159 -10.15 10.93 -1.79
C ASN A 159 -9.49 11.00 -3.19
N ASP A 160 -9.71 10.04 -4.08
CA ASP A 160 -9.02 9.95 -5.37
C ASP A 160 -7.50 10.18 -5.27
N PRO A 161 -6.78 9.42 -4.41
CA PRO A 161 -5.39 9.69 -4.11
C PRO A 161 -4.50 9.52 -5.35
N ASP A 162 -3.40 10.29 -5.41
CA ASP A 162 -2.38 10.10 -6.44
C ASP A 162 -1.67 8.75 -6.28
N ILE A 163 -1.51 8.32 -5.02
CA ILE A 163 -0.86 7.04 -4.70
C ILE A 163 -1.66 6.30 -3.62
N ILE A 164 -1.94 5.01 -3.86
CA ILE A 164 -2.39 4.08 -2.82
C ILE A 164 -1.19 3.24 -2.37
N PHE A 165 -0.88 3.30 -1.08
CA PHE A 165 0.08 2.43 -0.42
C PHE A 165 -0.64 1.29 0.29
N ALA A 166 -0.32 0.05 -0.06
CA ALA A 166 -0.94 -1.14 0.51
C ALA A 166 0.12 -2.08 1.08
N ASP A 167 0.06 -2.32 2.39
CA ASP A 167 0.94 -3.24 3.10
C ASP A 167 0.18 -4.53 3.38
N GLU A 168 0.51 -5.62 2.67
CA GLU A 168 -0.12 -6.94 2.76
C GLU A 168 -1.65 -6.88 2.70
N PRO A 169 -2.25 -6.25 1.67
CA PRO A 169 -3.68 -5.91 1.67
C PRO A 169 -4.63 -7.10 1.67
N THR A 170 -4.13 -8.30 1.42
CA THR A 170 -4.90 -9.54 1.27
C THR A 170 -4.58 -10.60 2.33
N ALA A 171 -3.66 -10.32 3.26
CA ALA A 171 -3.20 -11.29 4.25
C ALA A 171 -4.31 -11.91 5.14
N SER A 172 -5.45 -11.22 5.27
CA SER A 172 -6.61 -11.70 6.05
C SER A 172 -7.79 -12.16 5.19
N LEU A 173 -7.57 -12.34 3.87
CA LEU A 173 -8.59 -12.69 2.90
C LEU A 173 -8.43 -14.15 2.44
N ASP A 174 -9.55 -14.79 2.14
CA ASP A 174 -9.53 -15.98 1.30
C ASP A 174 -9.19 -15.62 -0.16
N HIS A 175 -8.86 -16.61 -0.96
CA HIS A 175 -8.39 -16.43 -2.33
C HIS A 175 -9.37 -15.62 -3.21
N ALA A 176 -10.66 -15.93 -3.16
CA ALA A 176 -11.67 -15.24 -3.97
C ALA A 176 -11.81 -13.75 -3.59
N ASN A 177 -11.84 -13.45 -2.31
CA ASN A 177 -11.91 -12.07 -1.80
C ASN A 177 -10.58 -11.32 -2.03
N GLY A 178 -9.45 -12.02 -1.99
CA GLY A 178 -8.14 -11.48 -2.34
C GLY A 178 -8.10 -10.97 -3.76
N HIS A 179 -8.58 -11.75 -4.72
CA HIS A 179 -8.66 -11.34 -6.13
C HIS A 179 -9.52 -10.08 -6.35
N LEU A 180 -10.68 -9.96 -5.69
CA LEU A 180 -11.50 -8.74 -5.79
C LEU A 180 -10.73 -7.49 -5.38
N VAL A 181 -9.94 -7.59 -4.32
CA VAL A 181 -9.09 -6.46 -3.85
C VAL A 181 -7.99 -6.16 -4.85
N VAL A 182 -7.30 -7.18 -5.36
CA VAL A 182 -6.22 -7.01 -6.35
C VAL A 182 -6.75 -6.39 -7.64
N ASP A 183 -7.87 -6.87 -8.15
CA ASP A 183 -8.51 -6.36 -9.37
C ASP A 183 -8.89 -4.89 -9.22
N LEU A 184 -9.48 -4.51 -8.07
CA LEU A 184 -9.84 -3.13 -7.79
C LEU A 184 -8.62 -2.22 -7.69
N LEU A 185 -7.58 -2.65 -6.95
CA LEU A 185 -6.32 -1.91 -6.84
C LEU A 185 -5.63 -1.81 -8.20
N SER A 186 -5.57 -2.89 -8.98
CA SER A 186 -5.00 -2.88 -10.33
C SER A 186 -5.76 -1.93 -11.26
N ALA A 187 -7.10 -1.93 -11.21
CA ALA A 187 -7.92 -1.02 -12.01
C ALA A 187 -7.67 0.46 -11.63
N TYR A 188 -7.29 0.73 -10.37
CA TYR A 188 -7.02 2.09 -9.88
C TYR A 188 -5.86 2.77 -10.60
N ARG A 189 -4.92 2.04 -11.21
CA ARG A 189 -3.82 2.63 -12.00
C ARG A 189 -4.26 3.57 -13.13
N LYS A 190 -5.52 3.52 -13.54
CA LYS A 190 -6.10 4.48 -14.50
C LYS A 190 -6.24 5.88 -13.90
N HIS A 191 -6.33 5.99 -12.61
CA HIS A 191 -6.53 7.22 -11.84
C HIS A 191 -5.24 7.67 -11.14
N GLY A 192 -4.57 6.77 -10.46
CA GLY A 192 -3.35 7.02 -9.68
C GLY A 192 -2.38 5.85 -9.72
N THR A 193 -1.33 5.93 -8.91
CA THR A 193 -0.33 4.87 -8.74
C THR A 193 -0.71 3.98 -7.56
N VAL A 194 -0.45 2.68 -7.67
CA VAL A 194 -0.64 1.72 -6.58
C VAL A 194 0.71 1.08 -6.24
N VAL A 195 1.07 1.11 -4.96
CA VAL A 195 2.27 0.48 -4.42
C VAL A 195 1.85 -0.59 -3.43
N VAL A 196 2.04 -1.86 -3.78
CA VAL A 196 1.68 -3.00 -2.93
C VAL A 196 2.94 -3.66 -2.38
N VAL A 197 3.02 -3.78 -1.07
CA VAL A 197 4.00 -4.64 -0.40
C VAL A 197 3.35 -5.97 -0.12
N THR A 198 3.96 -7.05 -0.57
CA THR A 198 3.49 -8.40 -0.30
C THR A 198 4.62 -9.43 -0.37
N HIS A 199 4.42 -10.57 0.27
CA HIS A 199 5.23 -11.77 0.10
C HIS A 199 4.55 -12.81 -0.81
N ASP A 200 3.29 -12.57 -1.19
CA ASP A 200 2.51 -13.43 -2.07
C ASP A 200 2.60 -12.94 -3.53
N PRO A 201 3.26 -13.71 -4.42
CA PRO A 201 3.38 -13.31 -5.83
C PRO A 201 2.04 -13.22 -6.54
N GLU A 202 1.02 -14.00 -6.15
CA GLU A 202 -0.30 -13.98 -6.79
C GLU A 202 -0.98 -12.62 -6.67
N MET A 203 -0.67 -11.88 -5.58
CA MET A 203 -1.18 -10.52 -5.36
C MET A 203 -0.59 -9.48 -6.32
N LEU A 204 0.43 -9.85 -7.08
CA LEU A 204 1.08 -9.00 -8.08
C LEU A 204 0.67 -9.35 -9.52
N GLN A 205 -0.37 -10.18 -9.68
CA GLN A 205 -0.98 -10.40 -11.00
C GLN A 205 -1.49 -9.08 -11.56
N GLY A 206 -1.03 -8.74 -12.77
CA GLY A 206 -1.36 -7.47 -13.41
C GLY A 206 -0.56 -6.25 -12.92
N ALA A 207 0.45 -6.44 -12.04
CA ALA A 207 1.42 -5.40 -11.76
C ALA A 207 2.23 -5.04 -13.02
N ASP A 208 2.66 -3.79 -13.11
CA ASP A 208 3.50 -3.32 -14.24
C ASP A 208 4.98 -3.64 -14.00
N SER A 209 5.41 -3.71 -12.72
CA SER A 209 6.78 -4.07 -12.32
C SER A 209 6.84 -4.45 -10.84
N VAL A 210 7.85 -5.21 -10.47
CA VAL A 210 8.08 -5.66 -9.08
C VAL A 210 9.49 -5.28 -8.64
N LEU A 211 9.59 -4.52 -7.56
CA LEU A 211 10.84 -4.25 -6.86
C LEU A 211 11.18 -5.43 -5.95
N LEU A 212 12.32 -6.05 -6.14
CA LEU A 212 12.80 -7.06 -5.21
C LEU A 212 13.65 -6.42 -4.11
N MET A 213 13.38 -6.83 -2.87
CA MET A 213 14.13 -6.38 -1.70
C MET A 213 14.76 -7.56 -0.95
N ARG A 214 15.97 -7.34 -0.43
CA ARG A 214 16.67 -8.29 0.45
C ARG A 214 17.59 -7.54 1.40
N ASP A 215 17.54 -7.89 2.69
CA ASP A 215 18.44 -7.36 3.72
C ASP A 215 18.54 -5.83 3.77
N GLY A 216 17.41 -5.16 3.54
CA GLY A 216 17.30 -3.70 3.52
C GLY A 216 17.77 -3.03 2.22
N GLN A 217 18.10 -3.79 1.19
CA GLN A 217 18.58 -3.30 -0.11
C GLN A 217 17.60 -3.60 -1.23
N SER A 218 17.60 -2.74 -2.26
CA SER A 218 16.90 -2.98 -3.52
C SER A 218 17.78 -3.87 -4.43
N LEU A 219 17.21 -4.97 -4.91
CA LEU A 219 17.80 -5.83 -5.94
C LEU A 219 17.38 -5.43 -7.36
N GLY A 220 16.67 -4.29 -7.47
CA GLY A 220 16.18 -3.74 -8.72
C GLY A 220 14.81 -4.24 -9.14
N TRP A 221 14.29 -3.60 -10.18
CA TRP A 221 13.00 -3.90 -10.78
C TRP A 221 13.03 -5.19 -11.61
N ARG A 222 11.93 -5.93 -11.60
CA ARG A 222 11.72 -7.16 -12.39
C ARG A 222 10.39 -7.11 -13.11
N ASP A 223 10.28 -7.85 -14.20
CA ASP A 223 9.01 -8.15 -14.81
C ASP A 223 8.20 -9.07 -13.88
N PRO A 224 6.90 -8.79 -13.66
CA PRO A 224 6.05 -9.66 -12.85
C PRO A 224 6.06 -11.11 -13.30
N VAL A 225 6.16 -11.39 -14.60
CA VAL A 225 6.22 -12.75 -15.14
C VAL A 225 7.44 -13.54 -14.64
N ASP A 226 8.60 -12.86 -14.50
CA ASP A 226 9.81 -13.50 -13.97
C ASP A 226 9.66 -13.86 -12.49
N VAL A 227 8.90 -13.04 -11.74
CA VAL A 227 8.65 -13.26 -10.31
C VAL A 227 7.60 -14.35 -10.09
N LEU A 228 6.51 -14.34 -10.87
CA LEU A 228 5.44 -15.33 -10.84
C LEU A 228 5.91 -16.71 -11.31
N GLY A 229 6.75 -16.76 -12.36
CA GLY A 229 7.32 -18.00 -12.89
C GLY A 229 8.33 -18.67 -11.95
N ALA A 230 9.01 -17.89 -11.11
CA ALA A 230 9.94 -18.40 -10.09
C ALA A 230 9.23 -19.02 -8.86
N ALA A 231 7.95 -18.72 -8.67
CA ALA A 231 7.08 -19.24 -7.62
C ALA A 231 6.36 -20.55 -8.01
N GLY A 232 6.91 -21.33 -8.95
CA GLY A 232 6.42 -22.67 -9.29
C GLY A 232 6.30 -23.57 -8.04
N PRO A 233 5.43 -24.62 -8.05
CA PRO A 233 4.96 -25.31 -6.86
C PRO A 233 6.14 -25.73 -5.98
N SER A 234 6.09 -25.33 -4.72
CA SER A 234 7.03 -25.71 -3.67
C SER A 234 7.29 -27.20 -3.74
N LYS A 235 8.48 -27.61 -4.19
CA LYS A 235 8.93 -28.99 -4.03
C LYS A 235 9.04 -29.24 -2.54
N THR A 236 8.02 -29.88 -1.98
CA THR A 236 8.09 -30.53 -0.68
C THR A 236 9.29 -31.48 -0.73
N VAL A 237 10.38 -31.06 -0.08
CA VAL A 237 11.50 -31.97 0.18
C VAL A 237 10.96 -32.94 1.23
N ALA A 238 10.63 -34.15 0.77
CA ALA A 238 10.39 -35.27 1.67
C ALA A 238 11.68 -35.56 2.43
N LEU A 239 11.59 -35.57 3.76
CA LEU A 239 12.59 -36.08 4.69
C LEU A 239 12.65 -37.58 4.60
#